data_495734297ecc2f417f3a2f875ebfe6d9
#
_entry.id   495734297ecc2f417f3a2f875ebfe6d9
#
_cell.length_a   1.000
_cell.length_b   1.000
_cell.length_c   1.000
_cell.angle_alpha   90.00
_cell.angle_beta   90.00
_cell.angle_gamma   90.00
#
_symmetry.space_group_name_H-M   'P 1'
#
loop_
_entity.id
_entity.type
_entity.pdbx_description
1 polymer ?
#
loop_
_entity_poly.entity_id
_entity_poly.type
_entity_poly.pdbx_seq_one_letter_code
_entity_poly.pdbx_strand_id
1 'polypeptide(L)'
;MLVHRDAKIKRRSVFNRDMPELRHSIAHHYHERTKYDPDTIASKNQGLDWSKQPVPFKEYKIGTVFDLKPYIQESSLDSEDNTDTQWWRRLSRLLFCSYGLTARMPSMGSAVFLRSAPSAGGLYPAEIYIVSRGTPLLPAGLYNYQSRTHSLLQFWENNVWETLQDACFWHPALESTQLAIVITAVFYRSAWRYEDRAYRRIFLDTGHLLGNIELSAATCDFRPHLIGGFVDKAVNDMLYIDPEQEGATAVLPIADLLDIKQNLPTGRTALPSATETEYPKIPDGELLKYIHTVTQILPGTTGKLNLPEIKQNKSIEDKYKFPFCQKISTLTTQIDWGDKLDKLSSTILKRRSTRAYSGDDLTLDELKSLLDFTYQPQHYIDQELDISPDYFDLNLIQTFIATSGVEGLEAGCYYYAPASQELRQIRFKNFRRELHFLCLGQDLGRDASAVIFHTADLKASV
;
A
#
# COMPACT_ATOMS: atom_id res chain seq x y z
N MET A 1 -47.32 12.74 37.28
CA MET A 1 -46.82 14.12 37.27
C MET A 1 -45.44 14.11 37.94
N LEU A 2 -44.38 13.88 37.16
CA LEU A 2 -42.99 13.87 37.63
C LEU A 2 -42.16 14.52 36.56
N VAL A 3 -41.63 15.67 36.90
CA VAL A 3 -40.84 16.58 36.08
C VAL A 3 -39.39 16.08 36.05
N HIS A 4 -38.88 15.70 34.89
CA HIS A 4 -37.45 15.50 34.69
C HIS A 4 -36.77 16.85 34.42
N ARG A 5 -35.89 17.24 35.34
CA ARG A 5 -34.97 18.36 35.15
C ARG A 5 -33.68 17.85 34.52
N ASP A 6 -33.44 18.25 33.28
CA ASP A 6 -32.16 18.15 32.63
C ASP A 6 -31.12 19.06 33.29
N ALA A 7 -30.13 18.49 33.94
CA ALA A 7 -28.95 19.19 34.43
C ALA A 7 -27.85 19.16 33.36
N LYS A 8 -27.81 20.16 32.48
CA LYS A 8 -26.65 20.44 31.64
C LYS A 8 -25.51 20.92 32.52
N ILE A 9 -24.56 20.03 32.84
CA ILE A 9 -23.30 20.41 33.47
C ILE A 9 -22.44 21.08 32.40
N LYS A 10 -22.45 22.42 32.36
CA LYS A 10 -21.44 23.21 31.66
C LYS A 10 -20.12 23.10 32.41
N ARG A 11 -19.22 22.24 31.96
CA ARG A 11 -17.80 22.32 32.33
C ARG A 11 -17.22 23.59 31.71
N ARG A 12 -17.13 24.66 32.45
CA ARG A 12 -16.23 25.77 32.16
C ARG A 12 -14.82 25.30 32.40
N SER A 13 -14.06 25.02 31.36
CA SER A 13 -12.60 24.90 31.44
C SER A 13 -12.04 26.31 31.66
N VAL A 14 -11.48 26.54 32.82
CA VAL A 14 -10.63 27.70 33.07
C VAL A 14 -9.29 27.40 32.37
N PHE A 15 -9.16 27.83 31.13
CA PHE A 15 -7.88 27.75 30.41
C PHE A 15 -6.99 28.88 30.92
N ASN A 16 -5.87 28.49 31.51
CA ASN A 16 -4.73 29.36 31.83
C ASN A 16 -4.11 29.83 30.52
N ARG A 17 -4.13 31.14 30.23
CA ARG A 17 -3.76 31.75 28.94
C ARG A 17 -2.27 31.76 28.61
N ASP A 18 -1.39 31.21 29.46
CA ASP A 18 0.05 31.35 29.35
C ASP A 18 0.87 30.04 29.22
N MET A 19 0.21 28.90 29.04
CA MET A 19 0.94 27.68 28.64
C MET A 19 0.85 27.53 27.12
N PRO A 20 1.98 27.34 26.42
CA PRO A 20 1.91 27.00 25.00
C PRO A 20 1.07 25.72 24.86
N GLU A 21 0.03 25.77 24.05
CA GLU A 21 -0.71 24.54 23.70
C GLU A 21 0.31 23.55 23.16
N LEU A 22 0.41 22.38 23.82
CA LEU A 22 1.18 21.27 23.32
C LEU A 22 0.56 20.89 21.96
N ARG A 23 1.14 21.38 20.88
CA ARG A 23 0.69 21.03 19.54
C ARG A 23 0.99 19.56 19.28
N HIS A 24 0.02 18.86 18.78
CA HIS A 24 0.22 17.51 18.29
C HIS A 24 1.14 17.55 17.08
N SER A 25 1.86 16.45 16.82
CA SER A 25 2.65 16.32 15.59
C SER A 25 1.80 16.56 14.34
N ILE A 26 2.42 17.02 13.27
CA ILE A 26 1.73 17.26 11.99
C ILE A 26 1.03 15.99 11.49
N ALA A 27 1.63 14.81 11.71
CA ALA A 27 1.02 13.53 11.37
C ALA A 27 -0.29 13.29 12.14
N HIS A 28 -0.30 13.58 13.45
CA HIS A 28 -1.51 13.48 14.26
C HIS A 28 -2.55 14.53 13.85
N HIS A 29 -2.13 15.76 13.59
CA HIS A 29 -3.00 16.83 13.09
C HIS A 29 -3.64 16.45 11.75
N TYR A 30 -2.84 15.91 10.82
CA TYR A 30 -3.34 15.40 9.55
C TYR A 30 -4.37 14.29 9.77
N HIS A 31 -4.07 13.33 10.68
CA HIS A 31 -4.99 12.26 11.01
C HIS A 31 -6.34 12.80 11.49
N GLU A 32 -6.33 13.70 12.46
CA GLU A 32 -7.55 14.26 13.05
C GLU A 32 -8.37 15.06 12.03
N ARG A 33 -7.74 15.88 11.21
CA ARG A 33 -8.44 16.72 10.22
C ARG A 33 -9.00 15.94 9.04
N THR A 34 -8.41 14.80 8.72
CA THR A 34 -8.78 14.01 7.53
C THR A 34 -9.55 12.73 7.85
N LYS A 35 -9.75 12.38 9.13
CA LYS A 35 -10.64 11.28 9.49
C LYS A 35 -12.10 11.65 9.14
N TYR A 36 -12.89 10.63 8.83
CA TYR A 36 -14.32 10.86 8.66
C TYR A 36 -14.98 11.05 10.02
N ASP A 37 -15.82 12.06 10.09
CA ASP A 37 -16.72 12.32 11.20
C ASP A 37 -18.16 12.17 10.66
N PRO A 38 -18.94 11.21 11.18
CA PRO A 38 -20.30 10.97 10.72
C PRO A 38 -21.21 12.21 10.81
N ASP A 39 -20.96 13.09 11.79
CA ASP A 39 -21.78 14.27 12.01
C ASP A 39 -21.48 15.41 10.99
N THR A 40 -20.27 15.44 10.45
CA THR A 40 -19.82 16.50 9.54
C THR A 40 -19.69 16.07 8.09
N ILE A 41 -19.70 14.76 7.82
CA ILE A 41 -19.47 14.25 6.44
C ILE A 41 -20.54 14.70 5.46
N ALA A 42 -21.80 14.83 5.91
CA ALA A 42 -22.89 15.29 5.06
C ALA A 42 -22.76 16.75 4.65
N SER A 43 -22.19 17.60 5.52
CA SER A 43 -21.99 19.03 5.25
C SER A 43 -20.80 19.30 4.32
N LYS A 44 -19.85 18.36 4.22
CA LYS A 44 -18.67 18.45 3.34
C LYS A 44 -18.92 17.92 1.93
N ASN A 45 -20.11 17.38 1.66
CA ASN A 45 -20.44 16.78 0.36
C ASN A 45 -20.79 17.88 -0.65
N GLN A 46 -19.80 18.66 -1.08
CA GLN A 46 -19.91 19.47 -2.28
C GLN A 46 -19.87 18.50 -3.49
N GLY A 47 -20.82 18.63 -4.41
CA GLY A 47 -20.89 17.78 -5.61
C GLY A 47 -19.58 17.84 -6.41
N LEU A 48 -19.16 16.69 -6.97
CA LEU A 48 -17.96 16.61 -7.79
C LEU A 48 -18.16 17.35 -9.13
N ASP A 49 -17.21 18.20 -9.49
CA ASP A 49 -17.13 18.78 -10.82
C ASP A 49 -16.54 17.75 -11.80
N TRP A 50 -17.42 17.01 -12.46
CA TRP A 50 -17.06 15.97 -13.41
C TRP A 50 -16.30 16.48 -14.64
N SER A 51 -16.41 17.77 -14.97
CA SER A 51 -15.64 18.37 -16.07
C SER A 51 -14.14 18.42 -15.78
N LYS A 52 -13.76 18.37 -14.51
CA LYS A 52 -12.39 18.36 -14.01
C LYS A 52 -11.88 16.97 -13.64
N GLN A 53 -12.62 15.91 -13.98
CA GLN A 53 -12.17 14.55 -13.70
C GLN A 53 -10.80 14.27 -14.33
N PRO A 54 -9.79 13.89 -13.55
CA PRO A 54 -8.47 13.62 -14.08
C PRO A 54 -8.43 12.34 -14.93
N VAL A 55 -7.57 12.35 -15.93
CA VAL A 55 -7.27 11.15 -16.72
C VAL A 55 -6.38 10.20 -15.89
N PRO A 56 -6.72 8.91 -15.75
CA PRO A 56 -5.97 7.96 -14.93
C PRO A 56 -4.73 7.39 -15.65
N PHE A 57 -4.17 8.13 -16.59
CA PHE A 57 -3.00 7.73 -17.37
C PHE A 57 -2.06 8.91 -17.54
N LYS A 58 -0.75 8.65 -17.41
CA LYS A 58 0.31 9.54 -17.84
C LYS A 58 0.86 9.00 -19.15
N GLU A 59 0.91 9.80 -20.18
CA GLU A 59 1.37 9.40 -21.50
C GLU A 59 2.60 10.23 -21.88
N TYR A 60 3.71 9.56 -22.13
CA TYR A 60 4.89 10.15 -22.73
C TYR A 60 4.78 10.04 -24.26
N LYS A 61 5.06 11.13 -24.96
CA LYS A 61 4.95 11.19 -26.41
C LYS A 61 6.28 11.06 -27.15
N ILE A 62 7.38 11.19 -26.41
CA ILE A 62 8.75 11.19 -26.96
C ILE A 62 9.54 10.14 -26.21
N GLY A 63 10.26 9.30 -26.94
CA GLY A 63 11.11 8.24 -26.40
C GLY A 63 11.03 6.96 -27.20
N THR A 64 11.84 5.98 -26.81
CA THR A 64 11.86 4.65 -27.43
C THR A 64 10.85 3.73 -26.75
N VAL A 65 10.00 3.09 -27.55
CA VAL A 65 8.93 2.22 -27.06
C VAL A 65 9.35 0.76 -27.13
N PHE A 66 9.25 0.06 -26.01
CA PHE A 66 9.40 -1.39 -25.91
C PHE A 66 8.02 -2.01 -25.70
N ASP A 67 7.46 -2.65 -26.74
CA ASP A 67 6.13 -3.28 -26.67
C ASP A 67 6.20 -4.58 -25.86
N LEU A 68 5.43 -4.64 -24.78
CA LEU A 68 5.36 -5.79 -23.87
C LEU A 68 4.21 -6.75 -24.22
N LYS A 69 3.26 -6.36 -25.10
CA LYS A 69 2.08 -7.17 -25.43
C LYS A 69 2.42 -8.55 -26.00
N PRO A 70 3.44 -8.69 -26.87
CA PRO A 70 3.80 -10.01 -27.39
C PRO A 70 4.17 -11.03 -26.31
N TYR A 71 4.56 -10.54 -25.16
CA TYR A 71 5.05 -11.36 -24.04
C TYR A 71 4.02 -11.67 -22.96
N ILE A 72 2.76 -11.22 -23.11
CA ILE A 72 1.68 -11.53 -22.14
C ILE A 72 1.21 -12.98 -22.26
N GLN A 73 1.19 -13.55 -23.46
CA GLN A 73 0.61 -14.88 -23.69
C GLN A 73 1.45 -15.96 -23.02
N GLU A 74 0.79 -16.79 -22.23
CA GLU A 74 1.35 -18.06 -21.79
C GLU A 74 1.50 -18.96 -23.00
N SER A 75 2.69 -19.03 -23.58
CA SER A 75 3.01 -20.22 -24.37
C SER A 75 3.17 -21.37 -23.37
N SER A 76 2.72 -22.58 -23.75
CA SER A 76 3.03 -23.80 -23.00
C SER A 76 4.52 -23.77 -22.62
N LEU A 77 4.85 -24.15 -21.39
CA LEU A 77 6.20 -24.23 -20.83
C LEU A 77 7.17 -25.07 -21.72
N ASP A 78 6.66 -25.73 -22.74
CA ASP A 78 7.39 -26.57 -23.71
C ASP A 78 7.92 -25.81 -24.94
N SER A 79 7.76 -24.48 -25.02
CA SER A 79 8.38 -23.74 -26.15
C SER A 79 9.86 -23.55 -25.87
N GLU A 80 10.71 -23.96 -26.82
CA GLU A 80 12.14 -23.66 -26.89
C GLU A 80 12.37 -22.14 -27.07
N ASP A 81 11.80 -21.32 -26.17
CA ASP A 81 12.04 -19.90 -26.21
C ASP A 81 13.48 -19.60 -25.81
N ASN A 82 14.07 -18.70 -26.55
CA ASN A 82 15.40 -18.23 -26.18
C ASN A 82 15.33 -17.45 -24.85
N THR A 83 16.43 -17.39 -24.12
CA THR A 83 16.58 -16.73 -22.81
C THR A 83 16.07 -15.29 -22.81
N ASP A 84 16.26 -14.56 -23.90
CA ASP A 84 15.85 -13.16 -24.05
C ASP A 84 14.32 -13.02 -24.04
N THR A 85 13.64 -13.92 -24.77
CA THR A 85 12.17 -13.95 -24.83
C THR A 85 11.58 -14.31 -23.45
N GLN A 86 12.19 -15.25 -22.74
CA GLN A 86 11.78 -15.63 -21.37
C GLN A 86 11.92 -14.45 -20.42
N TRP A 87 13.04 -13.71 -20.49
CA TRP A 87 13.24 -12.52 -19.66
C TRP A 87 12.17 -11.46 -19.92
N TRP A 88 11.85 -11.16 -21.17
CA TRP A 88 10.81 -10.23 -21.53
C TRP A 88 9.42 -10.68 -21.05
N ARG A 89 9.13 -11.98 -21.10
CA ARG A 89 7.88 -12.54 -20.56
C ARG A 89 7.77 -12.33 -19.05
N ARG A 90 8.83 -12.61 -18.33
CA ARG A 90 8.88 -12.40 -16.88
C ARG A 90 8.64 -10.94 -16.52
N LEU A 91 9.34 -10.00 -17.14
CA LEU A 91 9.17 -8.57 -16.91
C LEU A 91 7.77 -8.09 -17.32
N SER A 92 7.29 -8.50 -18.49
CA SER A 92 5.95 -8.17 -18.98
C SER A 92 4.87 -8.64 -17.98
N ARG A 93 4.96 -9.90 -17.53
CA ARG A 93 4.01 -10.48 -16.57
C ARG A 93 4.08 -9.76 -15.21
N LEU A 94 5.26 -9.47 -14.70
CA LEU A 94 5.46 -8.68 -13.49
C LEU A 94 4.71 -7.35 -13.58
N LEU A 95 4.93 -6.57 -14.62
CA LEU A 95 4.31 -5.25 -14.77
C LEU A 95 2.79 -5.34 -15.01
N PHE A 96 2.35 -6.33 -15.78
CA PHE A 96 0.93 -6.51 -16.07
C PHE A 96 0.12 -6.92 -14.83
N CYS A 97 0.63 -7.88 -14.06
CA CYS A 97 0.02 -8.31 -12.81
C CYS A 97 0.13 -7.24 -11.72
N SER A 98 1.17 -6.43 -11.71
CA SER A 98 1.32 -5.33 -10.75
C SER A 98 0.31 -4.21 -10.99
N TYR A 99 0.24 -3.66 -12.21
CA TYR A 99 -0.55 -2.45 -12.49
C TYR A 99 -1.13 -2.38 -13.90
N GLY A 100 -1.17 -3.49 -14.62
CA GLY A 100 -1.72 -3.56 -15.97
C GLY A 100 -3.21 -3.27 -16.04
N LEU A 101 -3.67 -2.89 -17.22
CA LEU A 101 -5.08 -2.63 -17.52
C LEU A 101 -5.81 -3.97 -17.73
N THR A 102 -6.71 -4.31 -16.82
CA THR A 102 -7.42 -5.61 -16.82
C THR A 102 -8.81 -5.56 -17.40
N ALA A 103 -9.44 -4.40 -17.44
CA ALA A 103 -10.75 -4.23 -18.07
C ALA A 103 -10.99 -2.78 -18.49
N ARG A 104 -11.81 -2.64 -19.54
CA ARG A 104 -12.40 -1.38 -19.97
C ARG A 104 -13.91 -1.56 -20.01
N MET A 105 -14.63 -0.80 -19.22
CA MET A 105 -16.07 -0.84 -19.15
C MET A 105 -16.66 0.41 -19.79
N PRO A 106 -17.66 0.27 -20.65
CA PRO A 106 -18.39 1.44 -21.16
C PRO A 106 -19.15 2.12 -20.00
N SER A 107 -19.15 3.43 -19.99
CA SER A 107 -19.94 4.24 -19.06
C SER A 107 -20.50 5.44 -19.79
N MET A 108 -21.56 6.05 -19.24
CA MET A 108 -22.11 7.29 -19.79
C MET A 108 -21.09 8.42 -19.66
N GLY A 109 -20.52 8.87 -20.80
CA GLY A 109 -19.55 9.94 -20.92
C GLY A 109 -18.11 9.51 -21.17
N SER A 110 -17.52 8.65 -20.33
CA SER A 110 -16.15 8.15 -20.52
C SER A 110 -16.02 6.71 -20.10
N ALA A 111 -15.09 5.96 -20.72
CA ALA A 111 -14.83 4.58 -20.33
C ALA A 111 -14.20 4.51 -18.93
N VAL A 112 -14.67 3.57 -18.13
CA VAL A 112 -14.04 3.22 -16.84
C VAL A 112 -12.98 2.17 -17.10
N PHE A 113 -11.79 2.43 -16.62
CA PHE A 113 -10.65 1.53 -16.73
C PHE A 113 -10.38 0.85 -15.39
N LEU A 114 -10.16 -0.47 -15.41
CA LEU A 114 -9.79 -1.23 -14.22
C LEU A 114 -8.38 -1.78 -14.38
N ARG A 115 -7.61 -1.71 -13.31
CA ARG A 115 -6.25 -2.26 -13.26
C ARG A 115 -6.18 -3.48 -12.36
N SER A 116 -5.09 -4.21 -12.43
CA SER A 116 -4.78 -5.35 -11.55
C SER A 116 -4.80 -4.93 -10.08
N ALA A 117 -4.11 -3.84 -9.70
CA ALA A 117 -4.24 -3.27 -8.37
C ALA A 117 -5.53 -2.45 -8.23
N PRO A 118 -6.27 -2.56 -7.12
CA PRO A 118 -7.42 -1.71 -6.84
C PRO A 118 -6.99 -0.27 -6.56
N SER A 119 -7.91 0.68 -6.78
CA SER A 119 -7.70 2.07 -6.41
C SER A 119 -8.98 2.68 -5.85
N ALA A 120 -8.84 3.51 -4.84
CA ALA A 120 -9.94 4.25 -4.24
C ALA A 120 -10.64 5.11 -5.30
N GLY A 121 -11.92 4.84 -5.53
CA GLY A 121 -12.71 5.55 -6.55
C GLY A 121 -12.31 5.25 -8.00
N GLY A 122 -11.39 4.30 -8.25
CA GLY A 122 -10.86 4.01 -9.59
C GLY A 122 -10.03 5.16 -10.18
N LEU A 123 -9.35 5.93 -9.34
CA LEU A 123 -8.64 7.15 -9.73
C LEU A 123 -7.18 6.91 -10.12
N TYR A 124 -6.58 5.80 -9.67
CA TYR A 124 -5.25 5.32 -10.05
C TYR A 124 -4.15 6.41 -9.98
N PRO A 125 -3.85 6.93 -8.79
CA PRO A 125 -2.84 7.97 -8.63
C PRO A 125 -1.42 7.51 -8.96
N ALA A 126 -1.12 6.22 -8.79
CA ALA A 126 0.23 5.69 -8.95
C ALA A 126 0.70 5.66 -10.41
N GLU A 127 1.99 5.92 -10.61
CA GLU A 127 2.74 5.66 -11.84
C GLU A 127 3.93 4.76 -11.52
N ILE A 128 4.33 3.94 -12.49
CA ILE A 128 5.49 3.04 -12.38
C ILE A 128 6.58 3.53 -13.31
N TYR A 129 7.75 3.78 -12.75
CA TYR A 129 8.97 4.02 -13.48
C TYR A 129 9.93 2.87 -13.29
N ILE A 130 10.73 2.57 -14.31
CA ILE A 130 11.85 1.65 -14.22
C ILE A 130 13.13 2.45 -14.40
N VAL A 131 14.05 2.24 -13.49
CA VAL A 131 15.44 2.69 -13.62
C VAL A 131 16.27 1.47 -13.97
N SER A 132 16.93 1.51 -15.12
CA SER A 132 17.84 0.46 -15.54
C SER A 132 19.28 0.93 -15.43
N ARG A 133 20.10 0.11 -14.77
CA ARG A 133 21.57 0.27 -14.76
C ARG A 133 22.20 -0.09 -16.11
N GLY A 134 21.46 -0.81 -16.92
CA GLY A 134 21.87 -1.40 -18.19
C GLY A 134 21.98 -2.90 -18.06
N THR A 135 21.11 -3.62 -18.76
CA THR A 135 21.18 -5.05 -18.99
C THR A 135 21.35 -5.31 -20.48
N PRO A 136 21.73 -6.51 -20.91
CA PRO A 136 21.79 -6.82 -22.32
C PRO A 136 20.48 -6.56 -23.09
N LEU A 137 19.33 -6.68 -22.39
CA LEU A 137 17.99 -6.58 -22.97
C LEU A 137 17.32 -5.22 -22.74
N LEU A 138 17.63 -4.56 -21.63
CA LEU A 138 17.07 -3.25 -21.30
C LEU A 138 18.21 -2.26 -21.08
N PRO A 139 18.50 -1.35 -22.04
CA PRO A 139 19.54 -0.36 -21.93
C PRO A 139 19.47 0.48 -20.64
N ALA A 140 20.58 1.10 -20.27
CA ALA A 140 20.59 2.03 -19.14
C ALA A 140 19.66 3.22 -19.42
N GLY A 141 18.94 3.69 -18.38
CA GLY A 141 18.08 4.85 -18.51
C GLY A 141 16.83 4.80 -17.66
N LEU A 142 15.91 5.71 -17.99
CA LEU A 142 14.62 5.85 -17.32
C LEU A 142 13.47 5.46 -18.24
N TYR A 143 12.58 4.68 -17.70
CA TYR A 143 11.41 4.17 -18.42
C TYR A 143 10.14 4.48 -17.62
N ASN A 144 9.06 4.80 -18.32
CA ASN A 144 7.73 4.83 -17.73
C ASN A 144 6.90 3.66 -18.26
N TYR A 145 6.20 2.96 -17.36
CA TYR A 145 5.30 1.89 -17.75
C TYR A 145 3.97 2.46 -18.23
N GLN A 146 3.73 2.36 -19.51
CA GLN A 146 2.51 2.80 -20.17
C GLN A 146 1.44 1.71 -20.08
N SER A 147 0.69 1.70 -18.97
CA SER A 147 -0.29 0.64 -18.68
C SER A 147 -1.42 0.54 -19.71
N ARG A 148 -1.76 1.64 -20.39
CA ARG A 148 -2.79 1.67 -21.44
C ARG A 148 -2.40 0.88 -22.68
N THR A 149 -1.14 0.92 -23.04
CA THR A 149 -0.57 0.23 -24.20
C THR A 149 0.20 -1.03 -23.82
N HIS A 150 0.41 -1.28 -22.55
CA HIS A 150 1.28 -2.31 -22.00
C HIS A 150 2.65 -2.28 -22.68
N SER A 151 3.37 -1.21 -22.45
CA SER A 151 4.69 -0.97 -23.01
C SER A 151 5.56 -0.21 -22.01
N LEU A 152 6.88 -0.30 -22.18
CA LEU A 152 7.82 0.60 -21.54
C LEU A 152 8.20 1.69 -22.54
N LEU A 153 8.18 2.93 -22.11
CA LEU A 153 8.68 4.04 -22.89
C LEU A 153 9.93 4.59 -22.21
N GLN A 154 11.08 4.44 -22.86
CA GLN A 154 12.35 5.03 -22.46
C GLN A 154 12.31 6.52 -22.81
N PHE A 155 12.30 7.39 -21.83
CA PHE A 155 12.29 8.83 -22.00
C PHE A 155 13.63 9.49 -21.66
N TRP A 156 14.58 8.71 -21.14
CA TRP A 156 15.94 9.14 -20.82
C TRP A 156 16.94 8.01 -21.03
N GLU A 157 17.99 8.25 -21.80
CA GLU A 157 18.94 7.21 -22.27
C GLU A 157 20.24 7.17 -21.47
N ASN A 158 20.48 8.14 -20.57
CA ASN A 158 21.69 8.14 -19.75
C ASN A 158 21.54 7.25 -18.51
N ASN A 159 22.65 6.66 -18.08
CA ASN A 159 22.70 5.94 -16.83
C ASN A 159 22.57 6.91 -15.65
N VAL A 160 21.54 6.73 -14.86
CA VAL A 160 21.25 7.51 -13.65
C VAL A 160 21.30 6.65 -12.38
N TRP A 161 21.85 5.46 -12.46
CA TRP A 161 21.85 4.49 -11.37
C TRP A 161 22.57 5.01 -10.13
N GLU A 162 23.73 5.65 -10.32
CA GLU A 162 24.49 6.24 -9.22
C GLU A 162 23.71 7.35 -8.52
N THR A 163 22.93 8.14 -9.28
CA THR A 163 22.04 9.15 -8.70
C THR A 163 20.95 8.49 -7.82
N LEU A 164 20.40 7.36 -8.26
CA LEU A 164 19.44 6.61 -7.46
C LEU A 164 20.09 6.01 -6.21
N GLN A 165 21.30 5.47 -6.33
CA GLN A 165 22.05 4.94 -5.19
C GLN A 165 22.31 6.02 -4.14
N ASP A 166 22.75 7.20 -4.57
CA ASP A 166 23.01 8.34 -3.68
C ASP A 166 21.71 8.80 -3.01
N ALA A 167 20.63 8.95 -3.78
CA ALA A 167 19.31 9.32 -3.26
C ALA A 167 18.79 8.33 -2.23
N CYS A 168 19.14 7.05 -2.35
CA CYS A 168 18.76 5.97 -1.42
C CYS A 168 19.89 5.64 -0.42
N PHE A 169 20.79 6.58 -0.13
CA PHE A 169 21.87 6.46 0.87
C PHE A 169 22.79 5.25 0.63
N TRP A 170 23.03 4.89 -0.63
CA TRP A 170 23.86 3.75 -1.01
C TRP A 170 23.33 2.43 -0.42
N HIS A 171 22.03 2.27 -0.47
CA HIS A 171 21.37 1.06 0.04
C HIS A 171 21.95 -0.19 -0.63
N PRO A 172 22.35 -1.25 0.13
CA PRO A 172 23.02 -2.43 -0.42
C PRO A 172 22.22 -3.17 -1.50
N ALA A 173 20.89 -3.13 -1.45
CA ALA A 173 20.05 -3.74 -2.47
C ALA A 173 20.26 -3.11 -3.86
N LEU A 174 20.59 -1.81 -3.95
CA LEU A 174 20.92 -1.14 -5.20
C LEU A 174 22.35 -1.45 -5.69
N GLU A 175 23.23 -1.92 -4.83
CA GLU A 175 24.56 -2.36 -5.25
C GLU A 175 24.50 -3.68 -6.02
N SER A 176 23.63 -4.59 -5.60
CA SER A 176 23.51 -5.95 -6.11
C SER A 176 22.50 -6.13 -7.25
N THR A 177 21.71 -5.10 -7.56
CA THR A 177 20.65 -5.18 -8.59
C THR A 177 20.98 -4.33 -9.82
N GLN A 178 20.28 -4.57 -10.91
CA GLN A 178 20.41 -3.83 -12.17
C GLN A 178 19.14 -3.10 -12.59
N LEU A 179 18.02 -3.42 -11.93
CA LEU A 179 16.72 -2.81 -12.15
C LEU A 179 16.15 -2.31 -10.85
N ALA A 180 15.46 -1.19 -10.91
CA ALA A 180 14.64 -0.70 -9.82
C ALA A 180 13.31 -0.18 -10.36
N ILE A 181 12.23 -0.47 -9.64
CA ILE A 181 10.93 0.16 -9.84
C ILE A 181 10.86 1.37 -8.91
N VAL A 182 10.48 2.52 -9.42
CA VAL A 182 10.11 3.69 -8.61
C VAL A 182 8.62 3.92 -8.78
N ILE A 183 7.90 3.93 -7.66
CA ILE A 183 6.48 4.24 -7.64
C ILE A 183 6.32 5.71 -7.28
N THR A 184 5.56 6.44 -8.07
CA THR A 184 5.18 7.82 -7.79
C THR A 184 3.67 7.94 -7.66
N ALA A 185 3.18 9.09 -7.20
CA ALA A 185 1.76 9.39 -7.15
C ALA A 185 1.46 10.77 -7.72
N VAL A 186 0.54 10.82 -8.69
CA VAL A 186 -0.03 12.06 -9.21
C VAL A 186 -1.14 12.52 -8.27
N PHE A 187 -0.89 13.54 -7.47
CA PHE A 187 -1.73 13.93 -6.33
C PHE A 187 -3.15 14.32 -6.75
N TYR A 188 -3.29 15.12 -7.81
CA TYR A 188 -4.58 15.61 -8.26
C TYR A 188 -5.57 14.50 -8.62
N ARG A 189 -5.10 13.33 -9.10
CA ARG A 189 -6.00 12.22 -9.44
C ARG A 189 -6.85 11.80 -8.25
N SER A 190 -6.27 11.74 -7.06
CA SER A 190 -7.00 11.43 -5.82
C SER A 190 -7.59 12.67 -5.16
N ALA A 191 -6.88 13.81 -5.18
CA ALA A 191 -7.31 15.04 -4.54
C ALA A 191 -8.58 15.61 -5.18
N TRP A 192 -8.80 15.44 -6.49
CA TRP A 192 -10.03 15.81 -7.17
C TRP A 192 -11.30 15.30 -6.46
N ARG A 193 -11.23 14.11 -5.86
CA ARG A 193 -12.38 13.48 -5.17
C ARG A 193 -12.29 13.55 -3.65
N TYR A 194 -11.08 13.44 -3.12
CA TYR A 194 -10.85 13.22 -1.69
C TYR A 194 -10.18 14.41 -1.00
N GLU A 195 -9.89 15.48 -1.73
CA GLU A 195 -9.25 16.70 -1.21
C GLU A 195 -8.01 16.34 -0.35
N ASP A 196 -7.85 16.96 0.81
CA ASP A 196 -6.75 16.69 1.74
C ASP A 196 -6.66 15.23 2.17
N ARG A 197 -7.81 14.51 2.22
CA ARG A 197 -7.83 13.08 2.56
C ARG A 197 -7.17 12.19 1.50
N ALA A 198 -6.92 12.72 0.31
CA ALA A 198 -6.31 11.97 -0.80
C ALA A 198 -4.95 11.37 -0.43
N TYR A 199 -4.15 12.03 0.40
CA TYR A 199 -2.84 11.49 0.81
C TYR A 199 -2.94 10.11 1.46
N ARG A 200 -3.95 9.87 2.31
CA ARG A 200 -4.25 8.53 2.86
C ARG A 200 -4.59 7.52 1.76
N ARG A 201 -5.37 7.95 0.77
CA ARG A 201 -5.81 7.06 -0.32
C ARG A 201 -4.65 6.68 -1.21
N ILE A 202 -3.76 7.63 -1.48
CA ILE A 202 -2.54 7.40 -2.26
C ILE A 202 -1.70 6.29 -1.63
N PHE A 203 -1.43 6.36 -0.33
CA PHE A 203 -0.62 5.32 0.33
C PHE A 203 -1.33 3.97 0.44
N LEU A 204 -2.65 3.93 0.60
CA LEU A 204 -3.41 2.68 0.54
C LEU A 204 -3.37 2.07 -0.86
N ASP A 205 -3.52 2.87 -1.91
CA ASP A 205 -3.42 2.42 -3.30
C ASP A 205 -1.98 1.94 -3.62
N THR A 206 -0.96 2.67 -3.14
CA THR A 206 0.45 2.26 -3.27
C THR A 206 0.70 0.93 -2.56
N GLY A 207 0.15 0.73 -1.36
CA GLY A 207 0.27 -0.54 -0.63
C GLY A 207 -0.34 -1.72 -1.40
N HIS A 208 -1.49 -1.53 -2.05
CA HIS A 208 -2.07 -2.56 -2.91
C HIS A 208 -1.19 -2.87 -4.14
N LEU A 209 -0.58 -1.84 -4.71
CA LEU A 209 0.37 -2.00 -5.81
C LEU A 209 1.63 -2.75 -5.36
N LEU A 210 2.18 -2.41 -4.19
CA LEU A 210 3.33 -3.10 -3.59
C LEU A 210 3.03 -4.58 -3.36
N GLY A 211 1.87 -4.92 -2.79
CA GLY A 211 1.45 -6.31 -2.61
C GLY A 211 1.33 -7.09 -3.92
N ASN A 212 0.83 -6.44 -4.98
CA ASN A 212 0.80 -7.07 -6.30
C ASN A 212 2.21 -7.26 -6.89
N ILE A 213 3.13 -6.29 -6.71
CA ILE A 213 4.52 -6.41 -7.16
C ILE A 213 5.18 -7.59 -6.46
N GLU A 214 5.04 -7.68 -5.14
CA GLU A 214 5.61 -8.75 -4.31
C GLU A 214 5.17 -10.13 -4.81
N LEU A 215 3.86 -10.36 -4.87
CA LEU A 215 3.29 -11.63 -5.30
C LEU A 215 3.62 -11.96 -6.78
N SER A 216 3.58 -10.95 -7.65
CA SER A 216 3.85 -11.17 -9.07
C SER A 216 5.33 -11.41 -9.33
N ALA A 217 6.22 -10.73 -8.61
CA ALA A 217 7.67 -10.92 -8.73
C ALA A 217 8.05 -12.35 -8.37
N ALA A 218 7.54 -12.87 -7.27
CA ALA A 218 7.79 -14.25 -6.84
C ALA A 218 7.43 -15.29 -7.92
N THR A 219 6.31 -15.08 -8.64
CA THR A 219 5.90 -15.99 -9.74
C THR A 219 6.65 -15.74 -11.06
N CYS A 220 7.52 -14.73 -11.09
CA CYS A 220 8.31 -14.35 -12.28
C CYS A 220 9.81 -14.44 -12.03
N ASP A 221 10.26 -15.14 -10.99
CA ASP A 221 11.67 -15.27 -10.61
C ASP A 221 12.38 -13.91 -10.42
N PHE A 222 11.63 -12.93 -9.94
CA PHE A 222 12.16 -11.66 -9.47
C PHE A 222 11.90 -11.50 -7.97
N ARG A 223 12.74 -10.71 -7.32
CA ARG A 223 12.56 -10.38 -5.92
C ARG A 223 12.71 -8.88 -5.71
N PRO A 224 11.64 -8.18 -5.30
CA PRO A 224 11.71 -6.79 -4.92
C PRO A 224 12.29 -6.63 -3.52
N HIS A 225 12.84 -5.44 -3.23
CA HIS A 225 13.17 -4.99 -1.90
C HIS A 225 12.61 -3.58 -1.71
N LEU A 226 11.80 -3.36 -0.67
CA LEU A 226 11.17 -2.07 -0.44
C LEU A 226 12.11 -1.10 0.27
N ILE A 227 12.42 0.03 -0.39
CA ILE A 227 13.09 1.18 0.19
C ILE A 227 12.06 2.29 0.39
N GLY A 228 11.72 2.58 1.64
CA GLY A 228 10.80 3.66 2.03
C GLY A 228 11.50 4.95 2.44
N GLY A 229 12.84 4.93 2.59
CA GLY A 229 13.64 6.09 2.98
C GLY A 229 14.61 6.50 1.87
N PHE A 230 14.37 7.64 1.24
CA PHE A 230 15.20 8.22 0.18
C PHE A 230 15.08 9.74 0.20
N VAL A 231 16.03 10.42 -0.42
CA VAL A 231 15.97 11.87 -0.60
C VAL A 231 14.94 12.20 -1.67
N ASP A 232 13.74 12.61 -1.27
CA ASP A 232 12.58 12.84 -2.15
C ASP A 232 12.91 13.71 -3.34
N LYS A 233 13.55 14.87 -3.08
CA LYS A 233 13.93 15.80 -4.14
C LYS A 233 14.86 15.15 -5.17
N ALA A 234 15.83 14.35 -4.73
CA ALA A 234 16.80 13.74 -5.64
C ALA A 234 16.12 12.71 -6.56
N VAL A 235 15.18 11.90 -6.02
CA VAL A 235 14.41 10.95 -6.83
C VAL A 235 13.47 11.68 -7.78
N ASN A 236 12.78 12.72 -7.32
CA ASN A 236 11.86 13.49 -8.17
C ASN A 236 12.60 14.21 -9.30
N ASP A 237 13.73 14.86 -9.01
CA ASP A 237 14.56 15.54 -10.02
C ASP A 237 15.12 14.53 -11.05
N MET A 238 15.59 13.35 -10.58
CA MET A 238 16.08 12.28 -11.45
C MET A 238 15.00 11.81 -12.43
N LEU A 239 13.75 11.72 -11.98
CA LEU A 239 12.61 11.32 -12.81
C LEU A 239 12.03 12.46 -13.67
N TYR A 240 12.54 13.68 -13.54
CA TYR A 240 12.02 14.88 -14.21
C TYR A 240 10.54 15.14 -13.93
N ILE A 241 10.08 14.87 -12.71
CA ILE A 241 8.69 15.12 -12.29
C ILE A 241 8.59 16.43 -11.51
N ASP A 242 7.43 17.08 -11.64
CA ASP A 242 7.11 18.29 -10.88
C ASP A 242 6.62 17.91 -9.48
N PRO A 243 7.39 18.21 -8.40
CA PRO A 243 7.03 17.81 -7.04
C PRO A 243 5.74 18.45 -6.51
N GLU A 244 5.21 19.49 -7.17
CA GLU A 244 3.92 20.08 -6.84
C GLU A 244 2.74 19.21 -7.34
N GLN A 245 2.97 18.38 -8.33
CA GLN A 245 1.94 17.56 -8.98
C GLN A 245 2.11 16.07 -8.73
N GLU A 246 3.35 15.61 -8.60
CA GLU A 246 3.69 14.20 -8.49
C GLU A 246 4.90 14.02 -7.57
N GLY A 247 4.91 12.97 -6.77
CA GLY A 247 6.02 12.66 -5.88
C GLY A 247 6.29 11.17 -5.78
N ALA A 248 7.55 10.82 -5.58
CA ALA A 248 7.96 9.43 -5.31
C ALA A 248 7.37 8.94 -3.98
N THR A 249 6.91 7.70 -3.95
CA THR A 249 6.32 7.07 -2.75
C THR A 249 7.07 5.82 -2.31
N ALA A 250 7.78 5.15 -3.22
CA ALA A 250 8.59 3.97 -2.92
C ALA A 250 9.65 3.73 -4.02
N VAL A 251 10.76 3.14 -3.62
CA VAL A 251 11.82 2.64 -4.52
C VAL A 251 11.98 1.15 -4.25
N LEU A 252 11.97 0.34 -5.30
CA LEU A 252 12.09 -1.13 -5.21
C LEU A 252 13.21 -1.60 -6.14
N PRO A 253 14.44 -1.82 -5.65
CA PRO A 253 15.41 -2.63 -6.35
C PRO A 253 14.83 -4.02 -6.65
N ILE A 254 15.03 -4.52 -7.86
CA ILE A 254 14.49 -5.80 -8.32
C ILE A 254 15.65 -6.74 -8.61
N ALA A 255 15.78 -7.79 -7.81
CA ALA A 255 16.74 -8.86 -8.06
C ALA A 255 16.19 -9.82 -9.12
N ASP A 256 17.00 -10.13 -10.12
CA ASP A 256 16.75 -11.24 -11.05
C ASP A 256 17.34 -12.53 -10.45
N LEU A 257 16.50 -13.54 -10.20
CA LEU A 257 16.92 -14.75 -9.51
C LEU A 257 17.47 -15.82 -10.45
N LEU A 258 17.26 -15.68 -11.76
CA LEU A 258 17.71 -16.68 -12.74
C LEU A 258 19.12 -16.40 -13.30
N ASP A 259 19.39 -15.14 -13.66
CA ASP A 259 20.63 -14.81 -14.38
C ASP A 259 21.81 -14.49 -13.46
N ILE A 260 21.56 -13.86 -12.34
CA ILE A 260 22.57 -13.47 -11.37
C ILE A 260 22.03 -13.78 -9.99
N LYS A 261 22.72 -14.62 -9.21
CA LYS A 261 22.39 -14.78 -7.80
C LYS A 261 22.56 -13.45 -7.07
N GLN A 262 21.51 -12.66 -7.04
CA GLN A 262 21.46 -11.39 -6.37
C GLN A 262 20.97 -11.65 -4.93
N ASN A 263 21.89 -11.55 -3.99
CA ASN A 263 21.55 -11.62 -2.58
C ASN A 263 21.06 -10.24 -2.14
N LEU A 264 19.76 -10.10 -1.93
CA LEU A 264 19.24 -8.90 -1.28
C LEU A 264 19.53 -8.96 0.22
N PRO A 265 19.93 -7.85 0.82
CA PRO A 265 20.11 -7.77 2.27
C PRO A 265 18.77 -7.99 2.94
N THR A 266 18.79 -8.67 4.08
CA THR A 266 17.64 -8.74 4.96
C THR A 266 17.55 -7.45 5.75
N GLY A 267 16.43 -6.74 5.68
CA GLY A 267 16.21 -5.60 6.52
C GLY A 267 15.40 -4.46 5.91
N ARG A 268 14.81 -3.69 6.78
CA ARG A 268 13.92 -2.58 6.44
C ARG A 268 14.69 -1.30 6.29
N THR A 269 14.35 -0.53 5.28
CA THR A 269 14.84 0.84 5.11
C THR A 269 13.75 1.84 5.48
N ALA A 270 13.26 1.74 6.71
CA ALA A 270 12.50 2.84 7.29
C ALA A 270 13.51 3.76 8.02
N LEU A 271 13.59 5.00 7.59
CA LEU A 271 14.38 6.00 8.28
C LEU A 271 13.50 6.69 9.32
N PRO A 272 13.97 6.80 10.60
CA PRO A 272 13.25 7.60 11.57
C PRO A 272 13.27 9.06 11.13
N SER A 273 12.10 9.69 11.08
CA SER A 273 11.97 11.12 10.83
C SER A 273 11.58 11.84 12.11
N ALA A 274 12.13 13.05 12.32
CA ALA A 274 11.63 13.93 13.36
C ALA A 274 10.25 14.43 12.96
N THR A 275 9.28 14.33 13.87
CA THR A 275 7.94 14.82 13.60
C THR A 275 7.85 16.31 13.91
N GLU A 276 7.42 17.09 12.93
CA GLU A 276 7.20 18.51 13.11
C GLU A 276 6.02 18.77 14.07
N THR A 277 6.24 19.58 15.09
CA THR A 277 5.24 20.01 16.07
C THR A 277 4.93 21.51 15.98
N GLU A 278 5.74 22.26 15.25
CA GLU A 278 5.56 23.69 15.01
C GLU A 278 5.18 23.91 13.54
N TYR A 279 3.92 24.19 13.27
CA TYR A 279 3.41 24.42 11.92
C TYR A 279 2.38 25.55 11.91
N PRO A 280 2.21 26.26 10.78
CA PRO A 280 1.22 27.34 10.65
C PRO A 280 -0.21 26.81 10.70
N LYS A 281 -1.18 27.71 10.74
CA LYS A 281 -2.57 27.33 10.47
C LYS A 281 -2.71 26.98 8.99
N ILE A 282 -2.99 25.72 8.67
CA ILE A 282 -3.08 25.23 7.31
C ILE A 282 -4.56 25.28 6.85
N PRO A 283 -4.89 25.97 5.75
CA PRO A 283 -6.23 25.99 5.17
C PRO A 283 -6.70 24.60 4.71
N ASP A 284 -8.02 24.43 4.57
CA ASP A 284 -8.60 23.25 3.91
C ASP A 284 -8.21 23.27 2.43
N GLY A 285 -7.83 22.08 1.91
CA GLY A 285 -7.33 21.92 0.54
C GLY A 285 -5.80 22.07 0.39
N GLU A 286 -5.08 22.55 1.42
CA GLU A 286 -3.63 22.71 1.38
C GLU A 286 -2.90 21.70 2.29
N LEU A 287 -3.63 20.93 3.09
CA LEU A 287 -3.04 20.03 4.08
C LEU A 287 -2.35 18.84 3.42
N LEU A 288 -2.85 18.34 2.28
CA LEU A 288 -2.19 17.30 1.51
C LEU A 288 -0.78 17.74 1.09
N LYS A 289 -0.68 18.91 0.47
CA LYS A 289 0.61 19.45 0.03
C LYS A 289 1.55 19.70 1.20
N TYR A 290 1.02 20.26 2.28
CA TYR A 290 1.81 20.55 3.47
C TYR A 290 2.39 19.27 4.08
N ILE A 291 1.57 18.24 4.35
CA ILE A 291 2.08 16.98 4.93
C ILE A 291 3.10 16.32 4.02
N HIS A 292 2.88 16.31 2.70
CA HIS A 292 3.85 15.77 1.75
C HIS A 292 5.20 16.51 1.83
N THR A 293 5.17 17.84 1.91
CA THR A 293 6.41 18.63 1.97
C THR A 293 7.19 18.42 3.26
N VAL A 294 6.51 18.39 4.42
CA VAL A 294 7.20 18.28 5.72
C VAL A 294 7.60 16.86 6.10
N THR A 295 7.14 15.85 5.36
CA THR A 295 7.56 14.47 5.53
C THR A 295 8.66 14.04 4.56
N GLN A 296 9.10 14.92 3.68
CA GLN A 296 10.22 14.66 2.77
C GLN A 296 11.55 14.57 3.52
N ILE A 297 12.39 13.67 3.08
CA ILE A 297 13.78 13.59 3.51
C ILE A 297 14.61 14.57 2.65
N LEU A 298 15.23 15.55 3.31
CA LEU A 298 15.97 16.61 2.64
C LEU A 298 17.45 16.22 2.39
N PRO A 299 18.09 16.77 1.33
CA PRO A 299 19.51 16.57 1.08
C PRO A 299 20.36 17.07 2.27
N GLY A 300 21.43 16.36 2.59
CA GLY A 300 22.39 16.75 3.64
C GLY A 300 21.99 16.37 5.05
N THR A 301 20.82 15.77 5.27
CA THR A 301 20.43 15.25 6.58
C THR A 301 21.24 14.01 6.98
N THR A 302 21.94 13.39 6.01
CA THR A 302 22.67 12.15 6.24
C THR A 302 23.96 12.14 5.44
N GLY A 303 25.09 12.11 6.17
CA GLY A 303 26.26 11.40 5.63
C GLY A 303 25.87 9.95 5.35
N LYS A 304 26.77 9.10 4.80
CA LYS A 304 26.49 7.66 4.70
C LYS A 304 25.82 7.23 5.99
N LEU A 305 24.53 6.95 5.92
CA LEU A 305 23.84 6.40 7.07
C LEU A 305 24.61 5.14 7.42
N ASN A 306 25.23 5.12 8.57
CA ASN A 306 25.44 3.86 9.24
C ASN A 306 24.03 3.35 9.50
N LEU A 307 23.45 2.68 8.48
CA LEU A 307 22.21 1.94 8.66
C LEU A 307 22.45 1.14 9.93
N PRO A 308 21.69 1.39 11.00
CA PRO A 308 21.90 0.63 12.22
C PRO A 308 21.93 -0.83 11.80
N GLU A 309 22.99 -1.55 12.19
CA GLU A 309 23.05 -3.00 12.01
C GLU A 309 21.66 -3.49 12.35
N ILE A 310 20.98 -4.04 11.36
CA ILE A 310 19.60 -4.46 11.51
C ILE A 310 19.65 -5.50 12.62
N LYS A 311 19.25 -5.08 13.80
CA LYS A 311 19.01 -6.01 14.88
C LYS A 311 17.99 -6.98 14.33
N GLN A 312 18.51 -8.17 13.98
CA GLN A 312 17.75 -9.27 13.47
C GLN A 312 16.41 -9.31 14.17
N ASN A 313 15.35 -9.25 13.36
CA ASN A 313 13.96 -9.46 13.71
C ASN A 313 13.61 -9.05 15.15
N LYS A 314 13.07 -7.83 15.31
CA LYS A 314 12.21 -7.61 16.48
C LYS A 314 11.17 -8.70 16.42
N SER A 315 11.22 -9.62 17.39
CA SER A 315 10.18 -10.64 17.51
C SER A 315 8.82 -9.96 17.44
N ILE A 316 7.92 -10.55 16.68
CA ILE A 316 6.54 -10.09 16.65
C ILE A 316 6.01 -10.17 18.08
N GLU A 317 5.41 -9.10 18.57
CA GLU A 317 4.87 -9.04 19.93
C GLU A 317 3.37 -8.75 19.92
N ASP A 318 2.67 -9.42 20.82
CA ASP A 318 1.25 -9.13 21.05
C ASP A 318 1.11 -7.90 21.95
N LYS A 319 0.73 -6.76 21.37
CA LYS A 319 0.58 -5.48 22.08
C LYS A 319 -0.47 -5.57 23.23
N TYR A 320 -1.55 -6.34 23.03
CA TYR A 320 -2.65 -6.43 23.98
C TYR A 320 -2.82 -7.85 24.51
N LYS A 321 -2.68 -8.01 25.82
CA LYS A 321 -2.73 -9.34 26.46
C LYS A 321 -4.15 -9.85 26.74
N PHE A 322 -5.09 -8.96 27.12
CA PHE A 322 -6.48 -9.31 27.48
C PHE A 322 -6.59 -10.62 28.29
N PRO A 323 -6.14 -10.67 29.56
CA PRO A 323 -5.91 -11.93 30.28
C PRO A 323 -7.16 -12.78 30.52
N PHE A 324 -8.35 -12.17 30.53
CA PHE A 324 -9.61 -12.87 30.81
C PHE A 324 -10.53 -13.02 29.59
N CYS A 325 -10.00 -12.88 28.39
CA CYS A 325 -10.77 -13.04 27.15
C CYS A 325 -10.85 -14.51 26.72
N GLN A 326 -11.89 -14.84 25.96
CA GLN A 326 -11.91 -16.08 25.19
C GLN A 326 -10.83 -16.00 24.11
N LYS A 327 -10.08 -17.08 23.96
CA LYS A 327 -8.99 -17.22 22.99
C LYS A 327 -9.30 -18.33 22.00
N ILE A 328 -9.16 -18.05 20.73
CA ILE A 328 -9.37 -18.99 19.65
C ILE A 328 -8.08 -19.03 18.83
N SER A 329 -7.48 -20.21 18.69
CA SER A 329 -6.27 -20.38 17.87
C SER A 329 -6.58 -20.09 16.40
N THR A 330 -5.68 -19.34 15.75
CA THR A 330 -5.70 -19.10 14.31
C THR A 330 -4.69 -19.94 13.56
N LEU A 331 -3.98 -20.81 14.27
CA LEU A 331 -3.07 -21.76 13.62
C LEU A 331 -3.83 -22.55 12.57
N THR A 332 -3.30 -22.55 11.37
CA THR A 332 -3.78 -23.40 10.27
C THR A 332 -2.81 -24.56 10.08
N THR A 333 -3.26 -25.60 9.40
CA THR A 333 -2.34 -26.53 8.76
C THR A 333 -1.59 -25.78 7.67
N GLN A 334 -0.35 -26.17 7.39
CA GLN A 334 0.45 -25.56 6.33
C GLN A 334 -0.39 -25.39 5.06
N ILE A 335 -0.45 -24.16 4.57
CA ILE A 335 -1.19 -23.87 3.34
C ILE A 335 -0.38 -24.48 2.19
N ASP A 336 -0.92 -25.54 1.61
CA ASP A 336 -0.36 -26.10 0.39
C ASP A 336 -0.78 -25.21 -0.79
N TRP A 337 0.15 -24.46 -1.28
CA TRP A 337 -0.06 -23.57 -2.43
C TRP A 337 -0.10 -24.35 -3.74
N GLY A 338 0.73 -25.40 -3.88
CA GLY A 338 0.76 -26.31 -5.01
C GLY A 338 0.32 -25.64 -6.33
N ASP A 339 -0.58 -26.28 -7.07
CA ASP A 339 -1.15 -25.75 -8.32
C ASP A 339 -1.89 -24.40 -8.16
N LYS A 340 -2.10 -23.91 -6.94
CA LYS A 340 -2.77 -22.61 -6.69
C LYS A 340 -1.87 -21.44 -7.03
N LEU A 341 -0.55 -21.57 -6.91
CA LEU A 341 0.41 -20.55 -7.33
C LEU A 341 0.31 -20.28 -8.84
N ASP A 342 0.12 -21.31 -9.64
CA ASP A 342 -0.07 -21.16 -11.08
C ASP A 342 -1.31 -20.32 -11.44
N LYS A 343 -2.31 -20.31 -10.54
CA LYS A 343 -3.54 -19.51 -10.68
C LYS A 343 -3.43 -18.11 -10.08
N LEU A 344 -2.35 -17.78 -9.38
CA LEU A 344 -2.21 -16.49 -8.69
C LEU A 344 -2.30 -15.31 -9.66
N SER A 345 -1.56 -15.34 -10.76
CA SER A 345 -1.63 -14.31 -11.80
C SER A 345 -3.04 -14.16 -12.36
N SER A 346 -3.71 -15.28 -12.66
CA SER A 346 -5.11 -15.29 -13.13
C SER A 346 -6.06 -14.67 -12.10
N THR A 347 -5.84 -14.95 -10.82
CA THR A 347 -6.63 -14.37 -9.71
C THR A 347 -6.41 -12.86 -9.61
N ILE A 348 -5.18 -12.39 -9.64
CA ILE A 348 -4.84 -10.96 -9.64
C ILE A 348 -5.51 -10.24 -10.81
N LEU A 349 -5.43 -10.77 -12.02
CA LEU A 349 -5.98 -10.15 -13.22
C LEU A 349 -7.51 -10.18 -13.26
N LYS A 350 -8.16 -11.21 -12.71
CA LYS A 350 -9.62 -11.34 -12.64
C LYS A 350 -10.25 -10.66 -11.44
N ARG A 351 -9.46 -10.33 -10.40
CA ARG A 351 -9.96 -9.67 -9.19
C ARG A 351 -10.77 -8.42 -9.54
N ARG A 352 -11.92 -8.29 -8.90
CA ARG A 352 -12.73 -7.06 -8.90
C ARG A 352 -13.13 -6.72 -7.47
N SER A 353 -13.36 -5.44 -7.20
CA SER A 353 -13.93 -5.01 -5.92
C SER A 353 -15.38 -5.44 -5.83
N THR A 354 -15.71 -6.27 -4.86
CA THR A 354 -17.08 -6.69 -4.56
C THR A 354 -17.92 -5.49 -4.15
N ARG A 355 -19.17 -5.41 -4.62
CA ARG A 355 -20.08 -4.31 -4.35
C ARG A 355 -21.31 -4.74 -3.52
N ALA A 356 -21.55 -6.03 -3.43
CA ALA A 356 -22.59 -6.62 -2.59
C ALA A 356 -22.11 -8.00 -2.13
N TYR A 357 -22.46 -8.37 -0.92
CA TYR A 357 -22.21 -9.70 -0.38
C TYR A 357 -23.47 -10.56 -0.51
N SER A 358 -23.30 -11.88 -0.61
CA SER A 358 -24.40 -12.84 -0.65
C SER A 358 -25.14 -12.94 0.68
N GLY A 359 -24.46 -12.62 1.78
CA GLY A 359 -24.97 -12.81 3.13
C GLY A 359 -24.62 -14.18 3.73
N ASP A 360 -23.87 -15.01 2.98
CA ASP A 360 -23.39 -16.30 3.48
C ASP A 360 -22.31 -16.08 4.56
N ASP A 361 -22.23 -17.00 5.48
CA ASP A 361 -21.22 -16.99 6.53
C ASP A 361 -19.87 -17.52 5.99
N LEU A 362 -18.77 -17.00 6.52
CA LEU A 362 -17.44 -17.59 6.35
C LEU A 362 -17.29 -18.78 7.29
N THR A 363 -16.59 -19.79 6.88
CA THR A 363 -16.11 -20.82 7.81
C THR A 363 -14.97 -20.24 8.67
N LEU A 364 -14.77 -20.79 9.85
CA LEU A 364 -13.65 -20.40 10.72
C LEU A 364 -12.30 -20.68 10.06
N ASP A 365 -12.20 -21.76 9.29
CA ASP A 365 -10.96 -22.13 8.59
C ASP A 365 -10.63 -21.18 7.43
N GLU A 366 -11.62 -20.64 6.72
CA GLU A 366 -11.41 -19.57 5.74
C GLU A 366 -10.90 -18.30 6.42
N LEU A 367 -11.50 -17.90 7.54
CA LEU A 367 -11.01 -16.73 8.29
C LEU A 367 -9.57 -16.93 8.80
N LYS A 368 -9.25 -18.10 9.35
CA LYS A 368 -7.89 -18.43 9.79
C LYS A 368 -6.89 -18.37 8.63
N SER A 369 -7.24 -18.97 7.49
CA SER A 369 -6.40 -18.96 6.30
C SER A 369 -6.13 -17.54 5.80
N LEU A 370 -7.15 -16.67 5.80
CA LEU A 370 -6.98 -15.25 5.45
C LEU A 370 -6.02 -14.52 6.41
N LEU A 371 -6.14 -14.77 7.72
CA LEU A 371 -5.28 -14.15 8.73
C LEU A 371 -3.84 -14.64 8.64
N ASP A 372 -3.64 -15.94 8.53
CA ASP A 372 -2.31 -16.53 8.40
C ASP A 372 -1.61 -16.04 7.15
N PHE A 373 -2.29 -16.09 6.00
CA PHE A 373 -1.74 -15.60 4.75
C PHE A 373 -1.37 -14.12 4.79
N THR A 374 -2.19 -13.30 5.45
CA THR A 374 -1.99 -11.86 5.52
C THR A 374 -0.91 -11.46 6.51
N TYR A 375 -0.81 -12.15 7.66
CA TYR A 375 -0.02 -11.65 8.79
C TYR A 375 1.14 -12.56 9.22
N GLN A 376 1.26 -13.77 8.64
CA GLN A 376 2.34 -14.68 8.99
C GLN A 376 3.37 -14.76 7.85
N PRO A 377 4.50 -14.04 7.98
CA PRO A 377 5.52 -14.00 6.93
C PRO A 377 6.12 -15.38 6.64
N GLN A 378 6.05 -16.31 7.60
CA GLN A 378 6.59 -17.65 7.44
C GLN A 378 5.97 -18.41 6.25
N HIS A 379 4.71 -18.15 5.91
CA HIS A 379 4.07 -18.76 4.75
C HIS A 379 4.73 -18.37 3.42
N TYR A 380 5.25 -17.16 3.33
CA TYR A 380 5.99 -16.69 2.15
C TYR A 380 7.37 -17.34 2.07
N ILE A 381 8.04 -17.48 3.22
CA ILE A 381 9.36 -18.11 3.32
C ILE A 381 9.25 -19.60 2.96
N ASP A 382 8.29 -20.32 3.54
CA ASP A 382 8.09 -21.76 3.34
C ASP A 382 7.72 -22.13 1.90
N GLN A 383 7.14 -21.17 1.16
CA GLN A 383 6.77 -21.33 -0.26
C GLN A 383 7.82 -20.76 -1.21
N GLU A 384 8.95 -20.32 -0.70
CA GLU A 384 10.05 -19.71 -1.48
C GLU A 384 9.60 -18.45 -2.27
N LEU A 385 8.49 -17.82 -1.88
CA LEU A 385 8.00 -16.60 -2.50
C LEU A 385 8.87 -15.40 -2.14
N ASP A 386 9.25 -15.28 -0.89
CA ASP A 386 10.22 -14.32 -0.37
C ASP A 386 10.90 -14.88 0.87
N ILE A 387 12.23 -14.96 0.86
CA ILE A 387 13.02 -15.46 1.99
C ILE A 387 13.12 -14.46 3.15
N SER A 388 12.74 -13.21 2.95
CA SER A 388 12.78 -12.14 3.95
C SER A 388 11.71 -11.08 3.66
N PRO A 389 10.42 -11.42 3.84
CA PRO A 389 9.33 -10.49 3.57
C PRO A 389 9.49 -9.21 4.40
N ASP A 390 9.59 -8.04 3.73
CA ASP A 390 9.87 -6.75 4.36
C ASP A 390 8.79 -5.68 4.12
N TYR A 391 7.71 -6.05 3.44
CA TYR A 391 6.64 -5.14 3.02
C TYR A 391 5.63 -4.77 4.12
N PHE A 392 5.75 -5.32 5.32
CA PHE A 392 4.87 -4.95 6.45
C PHE A 392 5.58 -5.06 7.81
N ASP A 393 5.11 -4.31 8.81
CA ASP A 393 5.53 -4.39 10.20
C ASP A 393 4.35 -4.60 11.14
N LEU A 394 4.21 -5.83 11.64
CA LEU A 394 3.15 -6.21 12.57
C LEU A 394 3.25 -5.53 13.93
N ASN A 395 4.41 -4.97 14.28
CA ASN A 395 4.55 -4.21 15.52
C ASN A 395 3.98 -2.78 15.39
N LEU A 396 3.93 -2.23 14.18
CA LEU A 396 3.35 -0.91 13.91
C LEU A 396 1.83 -0.95 13.73
N ILE A 397 1.32 -2.02 13.13
CA ILE A 397 -0.09 -2.18 12.79
C ILE A 397 -0.73 -3.20 13.73
N GLN A 398 -1.79 -2.80 14.41
CA GLN A 398 -2.59 -3.71 15.22
C GLN A 398 -3.89 -4.04 14.51
N THR A 399 -4.26 -5.30 14.51
CA THR A 399 -5.41 -5.81 13.77
C THR A 399 -6.55 -6.19 14.72
N PHE A 400 -7.73 -5.63 14.45
CA PHE A 400 -8.96 -5.99 15.12
C PHE A 400 -9.97 -6.49 14.09
N ILE A 401 -10.82 -7.41 14.50
CA ILE A 401 -11.80 -8.05 13.62
C ILE A 401 -13.18 -7.98 14.29
N ALA A 402 -14.15 -7.44 13.59
CA ALA A 402 -15.54 -7.55 13.97
C ALA A 402 -16.18 -8.68 13.16
N THR A 403 -16.63 -9.73 13.83
CA THR A 403 -17.29 -10.88 13.23
C THR A 403 -18.79 -10.79 13.39
N SER A 404 -19.52 -11.08 12.34
CA SER A 404 -20.98 -11.05 12.31
C SER A 404 -21.59 -12.32 11.70
N GLY A 405 -20.79 -13.10 10.97
CA GLY A 405 -21.21 -14.30 10.26
C GLY A 405 -20.00 -15.17 9.98
N VAL A 406 -19.42 -15.79 11.03
CA VAL A 406 -18.33 -16.77 10.90
C VAL A 406 -18.77 -18.03 11.64
N GLU A 407 -18.88 -19.14 10.92
CA GLU A 407 -19.30 -20.43 11.49
C GLU A 407 -18.34 -20.88 12.60
N GLY A 408 -18.90 -21.28 13.72
CA GLY A 408 -18.12 -21.73 14.88
C GLY A 408 -17.42 -20.61 15.66
N LEU A 409 -17.65 -19.33 15.30
CA LEU A 409 -17.11 -18.17 16.00
C LEU A 409 -18.26 -17.28 16.50
N GLU A 410 -18.28 -16.96 17.79
CA GLU A 410 -19.28 -16.06 18.35
C GLU A 410 -19.18 -14.66 17.71
N ALA A 411 -20.33 -14.03 17.43
CA ALA A 411 -20.34 -12.67 16.94
C ALA A 411 -19.74 -11.70 17.97
N GLY A 412 -18.80 -10.85 17.54
CA GLY A 412 -18.12 -9.95 18.46
C GLY A 412 -16.99 -9.17 17.82
N CYS A 413 -16.21 -8.50 18.67
CA CYS A 413 -14.93 -7.92 18.26
C CYS A 413 -13.79 -8.69 18.89
N TYR A 414 -12.77 -8.92 18.08
CA TYR A 414 -11.58 -9.68 18.43
C TYR A 414 -10.32 -8.86 18.14
N TYR A 415 -9.33 -9.00 18.98
CA TYR A 415 -7.97 -8.62 18.70
C TYR A 415 -7.23 -9.81 18.10
N TYR A 416 -6.60 -9.63 16.94
CA TYR A 416 -5.70 -10.62 16.39
C TYR A 416 -4.31 -10.44 17.00
N ALA A 417 -3.88 -11.44 17.74
CA ALA A 417 -2.59 -11.51 18.43
C ALA A 417 -1.59 -12.27 17.53
N PRO A 418 -0.75 -11.59 16.74
CA PRO A 418 0.03 -12.23 15.68
C PRO A 418 1.14 -13.13 16.21
N ALA A 419 1.75 -12.81 17.37
CA ALA A 419 2.80 -13.64 17.97
C ALA A 419 2.24 -14.95 18.55
N SER A 420 1.09 -14.88 19.21
CA SER A 420 0.41 -16.06 19.75
C SER A 420 -0.45 -16.80 18.73
N GLN A 421 -0.69 -16.22 17.57
CA GLN A 421 -1.63 -16.71 16.56
C GLN A 421 -3.00 -17.04 17.17
N GLU A 422 -3.59 -16.02 17.81
CA GLU A 422 -4.87 -16.13 18.51
C GLU A 422 -5.81 -14.99 18.16
N LEU A 423 -7.12 -15.28 18.11
CA LEU A 423 -8.17 -14.29 18.23
C LEU A 423 -8.56 -14.14 19.71
N ARG A 424 -8.48 -12.94 20.26
CA ARG A 424 -8.83 -12.61 21.64
C ARG A 424 -10.11 -11.79 21.64
N GLN A 425 -11.21 -12.36 22.13
CA GLN A 425 -12.52 -11.70 22.13
C GLN A 425 -12.56 -10.57 23.16
N ILE A 426 -12.84 -9.36 22.70
CA ILE A 426 -12.86 -8.16 23.53
C ILE A 426 -14.26 -7.54 23.67
N ARG A 427 -15.19 -7.89 22.80
CA ARG A 427 -16.59 -7.46 22.85
C ARG A 427 -17.48 -8.58 22.36
N PHE A 428 -18.67 -8.69 22.98
CA PHE A 428 -19.67 -9.71 22.74
C PHE A 428 -20.92 -9.04 22.20
N LYS A 429 -21.21 -9.15 20.94
CA LYS A 429 -22.40 -8.62 20.29
C LYS A 429 -22.28 -8.71 18.79
N ASN A 430 -23.39 -8.81 18.10
CA ASN A 430 -23.41 -8.56 16.65
C ASN A 430 -23.36 -7.03 16.40
N PHE A 431 -22.35 -6.59 15.67
CA PHE A 431 -22.08 -5.18 15.39
C PHE A 431 -22.51 -4.72 13.98
N ARG A 432 -23.32 -5.46 13.24
CA ARG A 432 -23.73 -5.13 11.86
C ARG A 432 -24.26 -3.70 11.71
N ARG A 433 -25.04 -3.24 12.69
CA ARG A 433 -25.61 -1.89 12.68
C ARG A 433 -24.52 -0.82 12.85
N GLU A 434 -23.64 -1.01 13.81
CA GLU A 434 -22.53 -0.11 14.08
C GLU A 434 -21.55 -0.11 12.92
N LEU A 435 -21.27 -1.27 12.32
CA LEU A 435 -20.42 -1.40 11.13
C LEU A 435 -21.00 -0.68 9.93
N HIS A 436 -22.31 -0.78 9.70
CA HIS A 436 -22.99 -0.01 8.65
C HIS A 436 -22.79 1.50 8.85
N PHE A 437 -22.99 1.98 10.07
CA PHE A 437 -22.79 3.39 10.42
C PHE A 437 -21.32 3.82 10.24
N LEU A 438 -20.36 3.05 10.76
CA LEU A 438 -18.92 3.34 10.65
C LEU A 438 -18.42 3.28 9.21
N CYS A 439 -19.03 2.44 8.39
CA CYS A 439 -18.76 2.36 6.95
C CYS A 439 -19.57 3.38 6.13
N LEU A 440 -20.03 4.46 6.77
CA LEU A 440 -20.75 5.57 6.14
C LEU A 440 -22.06 5.17 5.45
N GLY A 441 -22.80 4.25 6.07
CA GLY A 441 -24.07 3.75 5.54
C GLY A 441 -23.92 2.80 4.35
N GLN A 442 -22.71 2.27 4.10
CA GLN A 442 -22.53 1.29 3.05
C GLN A 442 -22.94 -0.10 3.53
N ASP A 443 -23.76 -0.78 2.73
CA ASP A 443 -24.26 -2.11 3.04
C ASP A 443 -23.13 -3.15 3.20
N LEU A 444 -21.99 -2.97 2.55
CA LEU A 444 -20.81 -3.79 2.74
C LEU A 444 -20.40 -3.91 4.21
N GLY A 445 -20.50 -2.83 4.98
CA GLY A 445 -20.19 -2.86 6.43
C GLY A 445 -21.21 -3.66 7.24
N ARG A 446 -22.48 -3.66 6.83
CA ARG A 446 -23.56 -4.42 7.46
C ARG A 446 -23.52 -5.90 7.10
N ASP A 447 -23.29 -6.20 5.81
CA ASP A 447 -23.52 -7.53 5.25
C ASP A 447 -22.24 -8.39 5.24
N ALA A 448 -21.10 -7.81 5.62
CA ALA A 448 -19.85 -8.54 5.77
C ALA A 448 -19.93 -9.58 6.89
N SER A 449 -19.41 -10.76 6.65
CA SER A 449 -19.24 -11.83 7.66
C SER A 449 -18.18 -11.46 8.68
N ALA A 450 -17.12 -10.77 8.23
CA ALA A 450 -16.06 -10.19 9.05
C ALA A 450 -15.59 -8.84 8.47
N VAL A 451 -15.24 -7.90 9.35
CA VAL A 451 -14.64 -6.60 9.01
C VAL A 451 -13.32 -6.46 9.76
N ILE A 452 -12.24 -6.24 9.02
CA ILE A 452 -10.90 -6.07 9.58
C ILE A 452 -10.61 -4.58 9.75
N PHE A 453 -10.10 -4.21 10.92
CA PHE A 453 -9.66 -2.86 11.26
C PHE A 453 -8.18 -2.86 11.56
N HIS A 454 -7.45 -1.96 10.93
CA HIS A 454 -6.06 -1.70 11.24
C HIS A 454 -5.95 -0.42 12.05
N THR A 455 -5.19 -0.49 13.13
CA THR A 455 -4.87 0.67 13.97
C THR A 455 -3.36 0.80 14.10
N ALA A 456 -2.88 2.04 14.18
CA ALA A 456 -1.48 2.33 14.44
C ALA A 456 -1.36 3.34 15.58
N ASP A 457 -0.30 3.23 16.37
CA ASP A 457 0.09 4.25 17.32
C ASP A 457 0.90 5.31 16.58
N LEU A 458 0.27 6.44 16.29
CA LEU A 458 0.90 7.53 15.54
C LEU A 458 2.14 8.12 16.24
N LYS A 459 2.30 7.93 17.56
CA LYS A 459 3.49 8.36 18.28
C LYS A 459 4.64 7.37 18.16
N ALA A 460 4.32 6.08 18.05
CA ALA A 460 5.31 5.02 17.91
C ALA A 460 5.72 4.79 16.45
N SER A 461 4.92 5.28 15.51
CA SER A 461 5.12 5.08 14.06
C SER A 461 5.92 6.22 13.41
N VAL A 462 6.45 7.15 14.20
CA VAL A 462 7.20 8.32 13.74
C VAL A 462 8.64 8.25 14.23
#